data_8434ae9ebe89b4c62ce5d1264e2a2bf6
#
_entry.id   8434ae9ebe89b4c62ce5d1264e2a2bf6
#
_cell.length_a   1.000
_cell.length_b   1.000
_cell.length_c   1.000
_cell.angle_alpha   90.00
_cell.angle_beta   90.00
_cell.angle_gamma   90.00
#
_symmetry.space_group_name_H-M   'P 1'
#
loop_
_entity.id
_entity.type
_entity.pdbx_description
1 polymer ?
#
loop_
_entity_poly.entity_id
_entity_poly.type
_entity_poly.pdbx_seq_one_letter_code
_entity_poly.pdbx_strand_id
1 'polypeptide(L)'
;MQLTENGAHLTYCTNIHPGESWLEVLTNLKQYLPALKSRFNTEYFGIGLRLSHQATIQLQAAEIAEFKAWLVEQGLYVFTLNGFPYGGFHNEVVKDKVYAPDWTTPERTNYTKNLAHILAELLPEGVKGSISTLPLSYKPWFNSSSNINQVFKQSTINLVEVVIFLVNLHQTRGKFIHIDLEPEPNGLIENSAEVIKFFENWLLPLGGKYLANKLNLSLNAAETLLREHIQICYDTCHFSVVYENPVQVFRDFKQAGISIGKIQISAAIKNKLPQEKSERANLAESLQKFAESTYLHQVVAAYADGTLQSYIDLPEALEDLKETTAQEWRTHFHIPIFNQTYGILQSTQDDILTVLNLLKSYPCEHLEIETYTFQVLPENLKTDLLTSIQREYDWVIQQDVENFNLYSSQFKKPLLKIP
;
A
#
# COMPACT_ATOMS: atom_id res chain seq x y z
N MET A 1 12.58 7.08 -7.84
CA MET A 1 13.48 7.00 -9.01
C MET A 1 13.01 5.90 -9.94
N GLN A 2 13.39 5.90 -11.20
CA GLN A 2 13.08 4.78 -12.09
C GLN A 2 14.19 3.73 -11.99
N LEU A 3 13.82 2.49 -11.74
CA LEU A 3 14.72 1.34 -11.74
C LEU A 3 15.03 0.93 -13.19
N THR A 4 16.27 0.55 -13.48
CA THR A 4 16.82 0.60 -14.84
C THR A 4 16.36 -0.45 -15.82
N GLU A 5 15.83 -1.61 -15.41
CA GLU A 5 15.55 -2.70 -16.34
C GLU A 5 14.08 -2.92 -16.66
N ASN A 6 13.19 -2.73 -15.72
CA ASN A 6 11.76 -3.03 -15.90
C ASN A 6 10.89 -1.77 -16.09
N GLY A 7 11.50 -0.58 -16.08
CA GLY A 7 10.74 0.67 -16.12
C GLY A 7 9.97 0.97 -14.81
N ALA A 8 10.14 0.17 -13.78
CA ALA A 8 9.47 0.37 -12.50
C ALA A 8 9.93 1.65 -11.81
N HIS A 9 9.02 2.34 -11.16
CA HIS A 9 9.28 3.52 -10.37
C HIS A 9 9.35 3.12 -8.90
N LEU A 10 10.45 3.48 -8.22
CA LEU A 10 10.63 3.29 -6.78
C LEU A 10 10.46 4.61 -6.05
N THR A 11 9.67 4.59 -4.99
CA THR A 11 9.48 5.69 -4.05
C THR A 11 9.35 5.19 -2.61
N TYR A 12 9.20 6.12 -1.67
CA TYR A 12 8.66 5.85 -0.35
C TYR A 12 7.30 6.54 -0.19
N CYS A 13 6.46 6.03 0.70
CA CYS A 13 5.17 6.64 0.99
C CYS A 13 5.33 7.82 1.94
N THR A 14 4.85 9.00 1.52
CA THR A 14 4.92 10.20 2.36
C THR A 14 3.94 10.19 3.54
N ASN A 15 3.16 9.11 3.72
CA ASN A 15 2.37 8.91 4.94
C ASN A 15 3.22 8.72 6.21
N ILE A 16 4.54 8.54 6.07
CA ILE A 16 5.49 8.55 7.18
C ILE A 16 5.61 9.94 7.84
N HIS A 17 5.25 11.00 7.11
CA HIS A 17 5.26 12.37 7.62
C HIS A 17 3.87 12.76 8.14
N PRO A 18 3.77 13.37 9.33
CA PRO A 18 2.50 13.92 9.80
C PRO A 18 2.06 15.09 8.94
N GLY A 19 0.76 15.30 8.82
CA GLY A 19 0.18 16.45 8.13
C GLY A 19 -1.18 16.14 7.50
N GLU A 20 -2.19 16.92 7.85
CA GLU A 20 -3.55 16.77 7.35
C GLU A 20 -3.95 17.92 6.41
N SER A 21 -3.43 19.12 6.62
CA SER A 21 -3.61 20.24 5.69
C SER A 21 -2.56 20.21 4.57
N TRP A 22 -2.91 20.81 3.42
CA TRP A 22 -1.96 20.96 2.32
C TRP A 22 -0.69 21.71 2.71
N LEU A 23 -0.81 22.74 3.56
CA LEU A 23 0.35 23.50 4.03
C LEU A 23 1.32 22.62 4.84
N GLU A 24 0.81 21.77 5.73
CA GLU A 24 1.64 20.83 6.50
C GLU A 24 2.30 19.81 5.60
N VAL A 25 1.55 19.21 4.67
CA VAL A 25 2.08 18.28 3.68
C VAL A 25 3.20 18.94 2.87
N LEU A 26 2.95 20.10 2.27
CA LEU A 26 3.93 20.81 1.44
C LEU A 26 5.20 21.19 2.24
N THR A 27 5.04 21.57 3.51
CA THR A 27 6.15 21.90 4.40
C THR A 27 7.06 20.69 4.59
N ASN A 28 6.49 19.51 4.87
CA ASN A 28 7.25 18.27 4.99
C ASN A 28 7.92 17.87 3.66
N LEU A 29 7.20 17.95 2.54
CA LEU A 29 7.76 17.63 1.23
C LEU A 29 8.98 18.52 0.92
N LYS A 30 8.87 19.82 1.16
CA LYS A 30 9.98 20.78 0.95
C LYS A 30 11.17 20.54 1.89
N GLN A 31 10.91 20.08 3.11
CA GLN A 31 11.96 19.78 4.09
C GLN A 31 12.72 18.50 3.72
N TYR A 32 12.01 17.43 3.37
CA TYR A 32 12.62 16.09 3.27
C TYR A 32 13.03 15.70 1.85
N LEU A 33 12.23 16.01 0.82
CA LEU A 33 12.45 15.46 -0.52
C LEU A 33 13.75 15.97 -1.19
N PRO A 34 14.08 17.27 -1.20
CA PRO A 34 15.34 17.73 -1.77
C PRO A 34 16.55 17.16 -1.04
N ALA A 35 16.49 17.09 0.30
CA ALA A 35 17.54 16.52 1.13
C ALA A 35 17.71 15.02 0.88
N LEU A 36 16.61 14.27 0.73
CA LEU A 36 16.65 12.85 0.40
C LEU A 36 17.19 12.62 -1.01
N LYS A 37 16.66 13.33 -2.02
CA LYS A 37 17.14 13.23 -3.40
C LYS A 37 18.64 13.47 -3.52
N SER A 38 19.20 14.45 -2.78
CA SER A 38 20.64 14.78 -2.83
C SER A 38 21.55 13.63 -2.36
N ARG A 39 20.99 12.63 -1.66
CA ARG A 39 21.72 11.43 -1.22
C ARG A 39 21.81 10.35 -2.31
N PHE A 40 21.05 10.50 -3.41
CA PHE A 40 21.04 9.57 -4.53
C PHE A 40 21.54 10.23 -5.80
N ASN A 41 22.32 9.49 -6.58
CA ASN A 41 22.81 9.99 -7.88
C ASN A 41 21.72 9.78 -8.96
N THR A 42 20.66 10.59 -8.90
CA THR A 42 19.54 10.51 -9.85
C THR A 42 19.09 11.90 -10.31
N GLU A 43 18.80 12.03 -11.58
CA GLU A 43 18.28 13.27 -12.17
C GLU A 43 16.84 13.51 -11.70
N TYR A 44 16.01 12.45 -11.68
CA TYR A 44 14.60 12.50 -11.29
C TYR A 44 14.31 11.56 -10.12
N PHE A 45 13.54 12.05 -9.15
CA PHE A 45 13.19 11.30 -7.95
C PHE A 45 11.66 11.21 -7.82
N GLY A 46 11.13 9.98 -7.76
CA GLY A 46 9.69 9.71 -7.64
C GLY A 46 9.17 9.93 -6.24
N ILE A 47 7.92 10.31 -6.14
CA ILE A 47 7.20 10.55 -4.89
C ILE A 47 5.96 9.68 -4.85
N GLY A 48 5.78 8.94 -3.73
CA GLY A 48 4.53 8.33 -3.32
C GLY A 48 3.81 9.27 -2.36
N LEU A 49 2.83 9.99 -2.86
CA LEU A 49 2.21 11.09 -2.14
C LEU A 49 0.98 10.62 -1.35
N ARG A 50 0.93 10.93 -0.05
CA ARG A 50 -0.30 10.82 0.75
C ARG A 50 -0.92 12.19 0.91
N LEU A 51 -2.20 12.30 0.61
CA LEU A 51 -3.03 13.48 0.83
C LEU A 51 -4.26 13.10 1.63
N SER A 52 -4.54 13.76 2.73
CA SER A 52 -5.82 13.66 3.41
C SER A 52 -6.95 14.26 2.55
N HIS A 53 -8.19 13.97 2.89
CA HIS A 53 -9.33 14.65 2.27
C HIS A 53 -9.23 16.18 2.41
N GLN A 54 -8.84 16.68 3.57
CA GLN A 54 -8.63 18.10 3.80
C GLN A 54 -7.61 18.69 2.84
N ALA A 55 -6.46 18.04 2.67
CA ALA A 55 -5.43 18.49 1.73
C ALA A 55 -5.94 18.49 0.28
N THR A 56 -6.74 17.48 -0.12
CA THR A 56 -7.30 17.44 -1.50
C THR A 56 -8.27 18.57 -1.79
N ILE A 57 -9.03 19.03 -0.80
CA ILE A 57 -9.94 20.17 -0.96
C ILE A 57 -9.15 21.49 -1.07
N GLN A 58 -8.04 21.60 -0.37
CA GLN A 58 -7.19 22.79 -0.37
C GLN A 58 -6.32 22.91 -1.63
N LEU A 59 -6.02 21.79 -2.29
CA LEU A 59 -5.28 21.72 -3.55
C LEU A 59 -6.19 22.11 -4.74
N GLN A 60 -6.37 23.42 -4.94
CA GLN A 60 -7.07 23.95 -6.10
C GLN A 60 -6.11 24.13 -7.30
N ALA A 61 -6.59 24.55 -8.43
CA ALA A 61 -5.81 24.65 -9.67
C ALA A 61 -4.53 25.50 -9.55
N ALA A 62 -4.56 26.58 -8.78
CA ALA A 62 -3.40 27.44 -8.55
C ALA A 62 -2.33 26.72 -7.72
N GLU A 63 -2.73 26.11 -6.61
CA GLU A 63 -1.84 25.34 -5.72
C GLU A 63 -1.23 24.14 -6.43
N ILE A 64 -2.01 23.43 -7.27
CA ILE A 64 -1.51 22.33 -8.09
C ILE A 64 -0.46 22.84 -9.08
N ALA A 65 -0.70 23.97 -9.75
CA ALA A 65 0.25 24.54 -10.70
C ALA A 65 1.56 24.97 -10.03
N GLU A 66 1.48 25.61 -8.86
CA GLU A 66 2.66 25.99 -8.07
C GLU A 66 3.43 24.77 -7.59
N PHE A 67 2.73 23.74 -7.11
CA PHE A 67 3.36 22.49 -6.69
C PHE A 67 4.05 21.78 -7.84
N LYS A 68 3.40 21.70 -9.00
CA LYS A 68 3.97 21.12 -10.21
C LYS A 68 5.24 21.87 -10.66
N ALA A 69 5.23 23.20 -10.62
CA ALA A 69 6.41 24.01 -10.95
C ALA A 69 7.57 23.73 -9.98
N TRP A 70 7.30 23.63 -8.68
CA TRP A 70 8.28 23.28 -7.68
C TRP A 70 8.84 21.85 -7.88
N LEU A 71 7.99 20.87 -8.20
CA LEU A 71 8.43 19.51 -8.51
C LEU A 71 9.42 19.48 -9.67
N VAL A 72 9.10 20.19 -10.76
CA VAL A 72 9.96 20.29 -11.94
C VAL A 72 11.31 20.94 -11.58
N GLU A 73 11.28 22.06 -10.85
CA GLU A 73 12.50 22.77 -10.39
C GLU A 73 13.41 21.86 -9.57
N GLN A 74 12.83 21.01 -8.70
CA GLN A 74 13.58 20.11 -7.85
C GLN A 74 13.94 18.76 -8.54
N GLY A 75 13.48 18.51 -9.77
CA GLY A 75 13.64 17.23 -10.46
C GLY A 75 12.88 16.11 -9.74
N LEU A 76 11.69 16.42 -9.25
CA LEU A 76 10.78 15.51 -8.55
C LEU A 76 9.56 15.23 -9.43
N TYR A 77 8.93 14.06 -9.24
CA TYR A 77 7.67 13.73 -9.93
C TYR A 77 6.80 12.82 -9.08
N VAL A 78 5.48 12.99 -9.19
CA VAL A 78 4.48 12.15 -8.53
C VAL A 78 3.95 11.13 -9.53
N PHE A 79 3.93 9.84 -9.16
CA PHE A 79 3.40 8.77 -10.01
C PHE A 79 2.42 7.85 -9.28
N THR A 80 2.38 7.90 -7.95
CA THR A 80 1.46 7.13 -7.13
C THR A 80 0.97 7.94 -5.94
N LEU A 81 -0.28 7.70 -5.53
CA LEU A 81 -0.86 8.25 -4.31
C LEU A 81 -1.25 7.12 -3.35
N ASN A 82 -1.07 7.35 -2.05
CA ASN A 82 -1.71 6.55 -1.01
C ASN A 82 -3.05 7.20 -0.64
N GLY A 83 -4.14 6.61 -1.09
CA GLY A 83 -5.52 7.04 -0.84
C GLY A 83 -6.23 6.21 0.23
N PHE A 84 -5.51 5.41 1.03
CA PHE A 84 -6.11 4.60 2.08
C PHE A 84 -6.60 5.47 3.23
N PRO A 85 -5.76 6.23 3.99
CA PRO A 85 -6.24 7.09 5.06
C PRO A 85 -6.92 8.34 4.50
N TYR A 86 -8.21 8.50 4.83
CA TYR A 86 -9.01 9.66 4.42
C TYR A 86 -8.71 10.91 5.25
N GLY A 87 -8.58 10.75 6.55
CA GLY A 87 -8.38 11.83 7.53
C GLY A 87 -7.19 11.58 8.43
N GLY A 88 -7.30 12.02 9.65
CA GLY A 88 -6.25 11.96 10.66
C GLY A 88 -5.54 10.62 10.71
N PHE A 89 -4.21 10.68 10.56
CA PHE A 89 -3.39 9.46 10.49
C PHE A 89 -2.24 9.45 11.50
N HIS A 90 -1.89 10.62 12.07
CA HIS A 90 -0.84 10.77 13.06
C HIS A 90 -1.33 11.56 14.28
N ASN A 91 -0.66 11.36 15.42
CA ASN A 91 -0.90 12.10 16.66
C ASN A 91 -2.31 11.97 17.26
N GLU A 92 -3.06 10.94 16.88
CA GLU A 92 -4.37 10.60 17.41
C GLU A 92 -4.61 9.09 17.41
N VAL A 93 -5.63 8.63 18.12
CA VAL A 93 -6.03 7.21 18.10
C VAL A 93 -6.77 6.93 16.78
N VAL A 94 -6.06 6.31 15.85
CA VAL A 94 -6.55 5.98 14.50
C VAL A 94 -7.36 4.68 14.54
N LYS A 95 -6.73 3.57 14.94
CA LYS A 95 -7.33 2.22 15.01
C LYS A 95 -8.19 1.92 13.77
N ASP A 96 -9.39 1.37 13.96
CA ASP A 96 -10.33 1.02 12.90
C ASP A 96 -10.93 2.23 12.15
N LYS A 97 -10.75 3.46 12.69
CA LYS A 97 -11.20 4.69 12.00
C LYS A 97 -10.49 4.94 10.67
N VAL A 98 -9.31 4.33 10.45
CA VAL A 98 -8.60 4.42 9.17
C VAL A 98 -9.44 3.95 7.99
N TYR A 99 -10.39 3.02 8.23
CA TYR A 99 -11.31 2.52 7.21
C TYR A 99 -12.48 3.47 6.91
N ALA A 100 -12.72 4.49 7.75
CA ALA A 100 -13.83 5.42 7.56
C ALA A 100 -13.38 6.74 6.87
N PRO A 101 -14.20 7.27 5.95
CA PRO A 101 -15.35 6.65 5.30
C PRO A 101 -14.93 5.50 4.37
N ASP A 102 -15.71 4.43 4.35
CA ASP A 102 -15.44 3.24 3.53
C ASP A 102 -16.03 3.33 2.11
N TRP A 103 -15.85 2.27 1.30
CA TRP A 103 -16.35 2.25 -0.08
C TRP A 103 -17.86 2.16 -0.21
N THR A 104 -18.61 2.05 0.87
CA THR A 104 -20.08 2.15 0.83
C THR A 104 -20.56 3.59 0.73
N THR A 105 -19.69 4.57 0.94
CA THR A 105 -20.03 5.99 1.08
C THR A 105 -19.69 6.83 -0.14
N PRO A 106 -20.46 7.88 -0.46
CA PRO A 106 -20.10 8.83 -1.50
C PRO A 106 -18.86 9.66 -1.17
N GLU A 107 -18.55 9.85 0.11
CA GLU A 107 -17.38 10.58 0.59
C GLU A 107 -16.09 9.93 0.10
N ARG A 108 -15.97 8.59 0.23
CA ARG A 108 -14.82 7.83 -0.27
C ARG A 108 -14.70 7.94 -1.79
N THR A 109 -15.83 7.82 -2.51
CA THR A 109 -15.88 7.96 -3.96
C THR A 109 -15.38 9.33 -4.42
N ASN A 110 -15.87 10.40 -3.79
CA ASN A 110 -15.51 11.78 -4.14
C ASN A 110 -14.03 12.08 -3.80
N TYR A 111 -13.56 11.62 -2.65
CA TYR A 111 -12.17 11.74 -2.26
C TYR A 111 -11.24 11.07 -3.28
N THR A 112 -11.55 9.84 -3.70
CA THR A 112 -10.74 9.12 -4.68
C THR A 112 -10.76 9.81 -6.06
N LYS A 113 -11.90 10.37 -6.48
CA LYS A 113 -11.97 11.18 -7.72
C LYS A 113 -11.13 12.46 -7.61
N ASN A 114 -11.08 13.11 -6.44
CA ASN A 114 -10.22 14.28 -6.22
C ASN A 114 -8.74 13.89 -6.28
N LEU A 115 -8.35 12.78 -5.65
CA LEU A 115 -6.99 12.24 -5.77
C LEU A 115 -6.61 11.95 -7.22
N ALA A 116 -7.50 11.31 -7.98
CA ALA A 116 -7.27 11.02 -9.39
C ALA A 116 -7.13 12.29 -10.24
N HIS A 117 -7.93 13.32 -9.96
CA HIS A 117 -7.79 14.62 -10.62
C HIS A 117 -6.44 15.26 -10.33
N ILE A 118 -6.03 15.33 -9.06
CA ILE A 118 -4.73 15.88 -8.65
C ILE A 118 -3.59 15.07 -9.28
N LEU A 119 -3.65 13.74 -9.24
CA LEU A 119 -2.63 12.89 -9.84
C LEU A 119 -2.51 13.13 -11.35
N ALA A 120 -3.62 13.28 -12.06
CA ALA A 120 -3.62 13.54 -13.50
C ALA A 120 -2.91 14.84 -13.87
N GLU A 121 -3.00 15.87 -13.04
CA GLU A 121 -2.29 17.14 -13.25
C GLU A 121 -0.78 17.03 -12.98
N LEU A 122 -0.38 16.16 -12.01
CA LEU A 122 1.01 16.01 -11.59
C LEU A 122 1.77 14.92 -12.36
N LEU A 123 1.04 13.95 -12.93
CA LEU A 123 1.61 12.77 -13.57
C LEU A 123 2.43 13.15 -14.81
N PRO A 124 3.70 12.70 -14.93
CA PRO A 124 4.48 12.89 -16.15
C PRO A 124 3.80 12.28 -17.37
N GLU A 125 4.17 12.76 -18.54
CA GLU A 125 3.67 12.21 -19.80
C GLU A 125 4.19 10.77 -20.01
N GLY A 126 3.30 9.88 -20.42
CA GLY A 126 3.62 8.47 -20.66
C GLY A 126 3.77 7.61 -19.41
N VAL A 127 3.65 8.19 -18.20
CA VAL A 127 3.64 7.44 -16.94
C VAL A 127 2.21 7.11 -16.54
N LYS A 128 1.95 5.87 -16.13
CA LYS A 128 0.67 5.47 -15.54
C LYS A 128 0.60 5.93 -14.09
N GLY A 129 -0.58 6.26 -13.62
CA GLY A 129 -0.84 6.64 -12.23
C GLY A 129 -1.45 5.50 -11.42
N SER A 130 -1.09 5.41 -10.16
CA SER A 130 -1.61 4.43 -9.20
C SER A 130 -2.18 5.15 -7.98
N ILE A 131 -3.31 4.68 -7.47
CA ILE A 131 -3.88 5.16 -6.20
C ILE A 131 -4.27 3.94 -5.37
N SER A 132 -3.50 3.64 -4.31
CA SER A 132 -3.88 2.59 -3.38
C SER A 132 -5.03 3.03 -2.47
N THR A 133 -5.88 2.07 -2.06
CA THR A 133 -7.07 2.32 -1.26
C THR A 133 -7.44 1.11 -0.40
N LEU A 134 -8.23 1.36 0.66
CA LEU A 134 -8.67 0.33 1.60
C LEU A 134 -9.43 -0.83 0.92
N PRO A 135 -9.42 -2.04 1.56
CA PRO A 135 -10.04 -3.26 1.05
C PRO A 135 -11.55 -3.26 1.29
N LEU A 136 -12.26 -2.32 0.66
CA LEU A 136 -13.70 -2.02 0.69
C LEU A 136 -14.19 -1.45 2.02
N SER A 137 -13.98 -2.13 3.14
CA SER A 137 -14.44 -1.76 4.47
C SER A 137 -13.71 -2.60 5.54
N TYR A 138 -14.08 -2.42 6.81
CA TYR A 138 -13.56 -3.16 7.95
C TYR A 138 -14.52 -4.29 8.35
N LYS A 139 -14.06 -5.54 8.23
CA LYS A 139 -14.89 -6.75 8.41
C LYS A 139 -15.59 -6.82 9.78
N PRO A 140 -14.93 -6.46 10.92
CA PRO A 140 -15.56 -6.51 12.24
C PRO A 140 -16.74 -5.55 12.46
N TRP A 141 -16.96 -4.56 11.59
CA TRP A 141 -18.16 -3.71 11.69
C TRP A 141 -19.45 -4.44 11.33
N PHE A 142 -19.36 -5.62 10.72
CA PHE A 142 -20.50 -6.35 10.18
C PHE A 142 -20.69 -7.69 10.90
N ASN A 143 -21.90 -7.94 11.40
CA ASN A 143 -22.24 -9.11 12.18
C ASN A 143 -23.15 -10.11 11.45
N SER A 144 -23.46 -9.87 10.18
CA SER A 144 -24.30 -10.77 9.37
C SER A 144 -23.88 -10.81 7.90
N SER A 145 -24.05 -11.97 7.27
CA SER A 145 -23.76 -12.17 5.84
C SER A 145 -24.62 -11.27 4.95
N SER A 146 -25.84 -10.94 5.36
CA SER A 146 -26.72 -10.03 4.61
C SER A 146 -26.12 -8.61 4.54
N ASN A 147 -25.61 -8.12 5.67
CA ASN A 147 -24.97 -6.81 5.73
C ASN A 147 -23.70 -6.78 4.87
N ILE A 148 -22.86 -7.82 4.95
CA ILE A 148 -21.64 -7.97 4.15
C ILE A 148 -21.95 -7.94 2.64
N ASN A 149 -22.98 -8.67 2.19
CA ASN A 149 -23.38 -8.67 0.77
C ASN A 149 -23.84 -7.28 0.30
N GLN A 150 -24.48 -6.51 1.16
CA GLN A 150 -24.88 -5.14 0.84
C GLN A 150 -23.68 -4.21 0.72
N VAL A 151 -22.66 -4.39 1.59
CA VAL A 151 -21.38 -3.67 1.52
C VAL A 151 -20.69 -3.99 0.21
N PHE A 152 -20.52 -5.25 -0.16
CA PHE A 152 -19.91 -5.62 -1.44
C PHE A 152 -20.64 -4.99 -2.63
N LYS A 153 -21.97 -5.05 -2.62
CA LYS A 153 -22.79 -4.46 -3.69
C LYS A 153 -22.58 -2.96 -3.81
N GLN A 154 -22.66 -2.22 -2.69
CA GLN A 154 -22.54 -0.77 -2.70
C GLN A 154 -21.11 -0.33 -3.06
N SER A 155 -20.10 -0.99 -2.48
CA SER A 155 -18.68 -0.73 -2.79
C SER A 155 -18.38 -0.97 -4.26
N THR A 156 -18.94 -2.04 -4.86
CA THR A 156 -18.78 -2.30 -6.30
C THR A 156 -19.33 -1.15 -7.12
N ILE A 157 -20.54 -0.66 -6.82
CA ILE A 157 -21.14 0.47 -7.56
C ILE A 157 -20.25 1.73 -7.43
N ASN A 158 -19.79 2.04 -6.23
CA ASN A 158 -18.97 3.21 -5.95
C ASN A 158 -17.60 3.14 -6.63
N LEU A 159 -16.96 1.95 -6.66
CA LEU A 159 -15.74 1.72 -7.43
C LEU A 159 -15.96 1.95 -8.92
N VAL A 160 -17.07 1.43 -9.48
CA VAL A 160 -17.38 1.64 -10.90
C VAL A 160 -17.62 3.11 -11.23
N GLU A 161 -18.22 3.89 -10.34
CA GLU A 161 -18.36 5.35 -10.52
C GLU A 161 -16.99 6.06 -10.58
N VAL A 162 -15.98 5.54 -9.89
CA VAL A 162 -14.59 6.02 -10.04
C VAL A 162 -14.01 5.57 -11.38
N VAL A 163 -14.22 4.31 -11.79
CA VAL A 163 -13.75 3.82 -13.10
C VAL A 163 -14.33 4.65 -14.25
N ILE A 164 -15.61 5.01 -14.22
CA ILE A 164 -16.23 5.91 -15.21
C ILE A 164 -15.48 7.23 -15.29
N PHE A 165 -15.12 7.80 -14.14
CA PHE A 165 -14.34 9.04 -14.06
C PHE A 165 -12.94 8.85 -14.66
N LEU A 166 -12.24 7.74 -14.36
CA LEU A 166 -10.89 7.44 -14.85
C LEU A 166 -10.86 7.21 -16.36
N VAL A 167 -11.85 6.49 -16.89
CA VAL A 167 -12.02 6.28 -18.36
C VAL A 167 -12.19 7.63 -19.07
N ASN A 168 -13.03 8.52 -18.53
CA ASN A 168 -13.21 9.86 -19.08
C ASN A 168 -11.90 10.68 -19.02
N LEU A 169 -11.19 10.61 -17.90
CA LEU A 169 -9.90 11.27 -17.71
C LEU A 169 -8.87 10.79 -18.74
N HIS A 170 -8.80 9.49 -18.97
CA HIS A 170 -7.92 8.90 -19.98
C HIS A 170 -8.28 9.36 -21.39
N GLN A 171 -9.57 9.34 -21.76
CA GLN A 171 -10.04 9.76 -23.07
C GLN A 171 -9.81 11.24 -23.35
N THR A 172 -9.98 12.11 -22.36
CA THR A 172 -9.92 13.57 -22.52
C THR A 172 -8.54 14.14 -22.32
N ARG A 173 -7.67 13.50 -21.50
CA ARG A 173 -6.36 14.03 -21.10
C ARG A 173 -5.19 13.11 -21.41
N GLY A 174 -5.44 11.88 -21.88
CA GLY A 174 -4.40 10.89 -22.14
C GLY A 174 -3.74 10.32 -20.87
N LYS A 175 -4.28 10.59 -19.67
CA LYS A 175 -3.72 10.13 -18.39
C LYS A 175 -4.38 8.84 -17.95
N PHE A 176 -3.62 7.75 -17.94
CA PHE A 176 -4.09 6.46 -17.46
C PHE A 176 -3.80 6.32 -15.97
N ILE A 177 -4.84 6.10 -15.18
CA ILE A 177 -4.76 5.91 -13.72
C ILE A 177 -5.58 4.68 -13.34
N HIS A 178 -5.07 3.88 -12.40
CA HIS A 178 -5.77 2.75 -11.80
C HIS A 178 -5.89 2.91 -10.28
N ILE A 179 -6.90 2.27 -9.72
CA ILE A 179 -7.13 2.17 -8.28
C ILE A 179 -6.68 0.79 -7.84
N ASP A 180 -5.88 0.73 -6.78
CA ASP A 180 -5.30 -0.49 -6.27
C ASP A 180 -5.89 -0.82 -4.90
N LEU A 181 -6.79 -1.82 -4.85
CA LEU A 181 -7.33 -2.33 -3.59
C LEU A 181 -6.21 -2.98 -2.80
N GLU A 182 -6.12 -2.67 -1.52
CA GLU A 182 -5.05 -3.12 -0.63
C GLU A 182 -5.58 -4.07 0.44
N PRO A 183 -5.58 -5.40 0.19
CA PRO A 183 -5.99 -6.39 1.17
C PRO A 183 -5.13 -6.32 2.42
N GLU A 184 -5.78 -6.42 3.60
CA GLU A 184 -5.08 -6.42 4.87
C GLU A 184 -5.86 -7.18 5.95
N PRO A 185 -5.20 -7.58 7.06
CA PRO A 185 -5.87 -8.27 8.17
C PRO A 185 -7.07 -7.48 8.71
N ASN A 186 -8.19 -8.15 8.92
CA ASN A 186 -9.49 -7.59 9.32
C ASN A 186 -10.14 -6.64 8.29
N GLY A 187 -9.55 -6.39 7.14
CA GLY A 187 -10.23 -5.78 6.01
C GLY A 187 -11.39 -6.66 5.51
N LEU A 188 -12.34 -6.11 4.78
CA LEU A 188 -13.41 -6.92 4.19
C LEU A 188 -12.86 -7.90 3.14
N ILE A 189 -11.70 -7.59 2.58
CA ILE A 189 -10.86 -8.44 1.76
C ILE A 189 -9.50 -8.54 2.45
N GLU A 190 -9.12 -9.73 2.93
CA GLU A 190 -7.89 -9.94 3.71
C GLU A 190 -6.78 -10.66 2.93
N ASN A 191 -7.17 -11.48 1.94
CA ASN A 191 -6.25 -12.43 1.28
C ASN A 191 -6.58 -12.62 -0.20
N SER A 192 -5.70 -13.34 -0.91
CA SER A 192 -5.81 -13.55 -2.36
C SER A 192 -7.10 -14.27 -2.78
N ALA A 193 -7.55 -15.25 -2.00
CA ALA A 193 -8.78 -15.98 -2.30
C ALA A 193 -10.02 -15.07 -2.18
N GLU A 194 -10.04 -14.15 -1.21
CA GLU A 194 -11.10 -13.17 -1.05
C GLU A 194 -11.08 -12.11 -2.16
N VAL A 195 -9.90 -11.69 -2.62
CA VAL A 195 -9.73 -10.84 -3.81
C VAL A 195 -10.36 -11.48 -5.03
N ILE A 196 -10.00 -12.74 -5.33
CA ILE A 196 -10.52 -13.46 -6.49
C ILE A 196 -12.04 -13.58 -6.41
N LYS A 197 -12.57 -13.96 -5.23
CA LYS A 197 -14.03 -14.02 -5.00
C LYS A 197 -14.72 -12.68 -5.20
N PHE A 198 -14.09 -11.56 -4.78
CA PHE A 198 -14.67 -10.24 -5.03
C PHE A 198 -14.76 -9.92 -6.51
N PHE A 199 -13.69 -10.18 -7.28
CA PHE A 199 -13.70 -9.98 -8.73
C PHE A 199 -14.76 -10.84 -9.42
N GLU A 200 -14.81 -12.15 -9.11
CA GLU A 200 -15.69 -13.11 -9.78
C GLU A 200 -17.16 -12.94 -9.40
N ASN A 201 -17.47 -12.61 -8.14
CA ASN A 201 -18.84 -12.60 -7.66
C ASN A 201 -19.48 -11.21 -7.66
N TRP A 202 -18.68 -10.14 -7.63
CA TRP A 202 -19.17 -8.77 -7.46
C TRP A 202 -18.68 -7.82 -8.54
N LEU A 203 -17.37 -7.61 -8.66
CA LEU A 203 -16.82 -6.57 -9.53
C LEU A 203 -17.17 -6.82 -10.99
N LEU A 204 -16.91 -8.02 -11.52
CA LEU A 204 -17.17 -8.33 -12.92
C LEU A 204 -18.67 -8.52 -13.22
N PRO A 205 -19.43 -9.36 -12.50
CA PRO A 205 -20.83 -9.61 -12.88
C PRO A 205 -21.77 -8.43 -12.58
N LEU A 206 -21.59 -7.72 -11.47
CA LEU A 206 -22.40 -6.56 -11.12
C LEU A 206 -21.83 -5.28 -11.71
N GLY A 207 -20.54 -5.03 -11.45
CA GLY A 207 -19.84 -3.83 -11.90
C GLY A 207 -19.75 -3.77 -13.43
N GLY A 208 -19.47 -4.92 -14.10
CA GLY A 208 -19.43 -5.00 -15.55
C GLY A 208 -20.76 -4.62 -16.20
N LYS A 209 -21.88 -5.15 -15.69
CA LYS A 209 -23.21 -4.75 -16.18
C LYS A 209 -23.50 -3.26 -15.93
N TYR A 210 -23.13 -2.76 -14.77
CA TYR A 210 -23.35 -1.36 -14.43
C TYR A 210 -22.53 -0.44 -15.34
N LEU A 211 -21.25 -0.74 -15.54
CA LEU A 211 -20.34 0.03 -16.41
C LEU A 211 -20.78 -0.02 -17.87
N ALA A 212 -21.14 -1.23 -18.37
CA ALA A 212 -21.64 -1.44 -19.73
C ALA A 212 -22.85 -0.56 -20.03
N ASN A 213 -23.82 -0.51 -19.10
CA ASN A 213 -25.01 0.33 -19.23
C ASN A 213 -24.67 1.84 -19.18
N LYS A 214 -23.77 2.27 -18.31
CA LYS A 214 -23.41 3.68 -18.13
C LYS A 214 -22.65 4.24 -19.35
N LEU A 215 -21.75 3.46 -19.95
CA LEU A 215 -20.90 3.88 -21.06
C LEU A 215 -21.36 3.35 -22.41
N ASN A 216 -22.49 2.64 -22.49
CA ASN A 216 -23.01 2.00 -23.70
C ASN A 216 -21.98 1.08 -24.39
N LEU A 217 -21.39 0.17 -23.58
CA LEU A 217 -20.36 -0.78 -24.02
C LEU A 217 -20.90 -2.21 -24.03
N SER A 218 -20.20 -3.12 -24.73
CA SER A 218 -20.39 -4.56 -24.52
C SER A 218 -19.92 -4.96 -23.12
N LEU A 219 -20.48 -6.04 -22.57
CA LEU A 219 -20.08 -6.56 -21.27
C LEU A 219 -18.57 -6.86 -21.20
N ASN A 220 -18.04 -7.50 -22.25
CA ASN A 220 -16.61 -7.83 -22.33
C ASN A 220 -15.71 -6.58 -22.31
N ALA A 221 -16.09 -5.51 -23.03
CA ALA A 221 -15.35 -4.25 -22.99
C ALA A 221 -15.41 -3.59 -21.60
N ALA A 222 -16.55 -3.64 -20.94
CA ALA A 222 -16.69 -3.11 -19.58
C ALA A 222 -15.85 -3.93 -18.57
N GLU A 223 -15.85 -5.25 -18.65
CA GLU A 223 -15.02 -6.10 -17.79
C GLU A 223 -13.53 -5.88 -18.02
N THR A 224 -13.10 -5.64 -19.26
CA THR A 224 -11.71 -5.26 -19.58
C THR A 224 -11.34 -3.95 -18.89
N LEU A 225 -12.16 -2.90 -19.00
CA LEU A 225 -11.93 -1.62 -18.34
C LEU A 225 -11.88 -1.75 -16.80
N LEU A 226 -12.74 -2.60 -16.21
CA LEU A 226 -12.70 -2.87 -14.78
C LEU A 226 -11.36 -3.50 -14.36
N ARG A 227 -10.87 -4.48 -15.11
CA ARG A 227 -9.57 -5.13 -14.83
C ARG A 227 -8.38 -4.19 -15.05
N GLU A 228 -8.49 -3.25 -15.97
CA GLU A 228 -7.46 -2.25 -16.25
C GLU A 228 -7.39 -1.18 -15.16
N HIS A 229 -8.55 -0.72 -14.65
CA HIS A 229 -8.63 0.39 -13.71
C HIS A 229 -8.80 -0.03 -12.24
N ILE A 230 -9.15 -1.29 -11.94
CA ILE A 230 -9.18 -1.83 -10.58
C ILE A 230 -8.16 -2.95 -10.51
N GLN A 231 -7.10 -2.71 -9.77
CA GLN A 231 -5.97 -3.61 -9.60
C GLN A 231 -5.72 -3.84 -8.10
N ILE A 232 -4.64 -4.50 -7.74
CA ILE A 232 -4.30 -4.82 -6.35
C ILE A 232 -3.04 -4.09 -5.95
N CYS A 233 -3.10 -3.42 -4.80
CA CYS A 233 -1.94 -3.01 -4.04
C CYS A 233 -1.49 -4.21 -3.21
N TYR A 234 -0.38 -4.82 -3.60
CA TYR A 234 0.22 -5.92 -2.86
C TYR A 234 1.13 -5.35 -1.78
N ASP A 235 0.61 -5.24 -0.54
CA ASP A 235 1.43 -4.89 0.60
C ASP A 235 2.11 -6.14 1.17
N THR A 236 3.45 -6.16 1.15
CA THR A 236 4.22 -7.34 1.56
C THR A 236 4.05 -7.66 3.06
N CYS A 237 3.84 -6.67 3.91
CA CYS A 237 3.51 -6.87 5.33
C CYS A 237 2.15 -7.55 5.50
N HIS A 238 1.10 -7.02 4.83
CA HIS A 238 -0.26 -7.52 4.98
C HIS A 238 -0.40 -8.98 4.56
N PHE A 239 0.09 -9.33 3.36
CA PHE A 239 0.07 -10.71 2.88
C PHE A 239 0.94 -11.64 3.73
N SER A 240 2.07 -11.16 4.25
CA SER A 240 2.89 -11.92 5.19
C SER A 240 2.13 -12.21 6.49
N VAL A 241 1.44 -11.22 7.07
CA VAL A 241 0.71 -11.37 8.34
C VAL A 241 -0.34 -12.47 8.25
N VAL A 242 -1.05 -12.57 7.12
CA VAL A 242 -2.05 -13.62 6.90
C VAL A 242 -1.47 -14.93 6.36
N TYR A 243 -0.14 -15.11 6.41
CA TYR A 243 0.58 -16.31 6.00
C TYR A 243 0.39 -16.71 4.53
N GLU A 244 0.13 -15.76 3.64
CA GLU A 244 0.05 -16.02 2.21
C GLU A 244 1.45 -16.25 1.61
N ASN A 245 1.55 -17.23 0.71
CA ASN A 245 2.80 -17.48 -0.03
C ASN A 245 2.87 -16.58 -1.28
N PRO A 246 3.85 -15.67 -1.40
CA PRO A 246 3.92 -14.73 -2.52
C PRO A 246 3.90 -15.40 -3.89
N VAL A 247 4.63 -16.51 -4.05
CA VAL A 247 4.71 -17.24 -5.34
C VAL A 247 3.34 -17.76 -5.76
N GLN A 248 2.56 -18.27 -4.80
CA GLN A 248 1.21 -18.78 -5.06
C GLN A 248 0.25 -17.63 -5.39
N VAL A 249 0.27 -16.55 -4.59
CA VAL A 249 -0.61 -15.37 -4.79
C VAL A 249 -0.41 -14.77 -6.19
N PHE A 250 0.84 -14.53 -6.60
CA PHE A 250 1.13 -13.96 -7.92
C PHE A 250 0.65 -14.85 -9.07
N ARG A 251 0.78 -16.17 -8.90
CA ARG A 251 0.26 -17.17 -9.86
C ARG A 251 -1.26 -17.12 -9.94
N ASP A 252 -1.93 -17.12 -8.77
CA ASP A 252 -3.39 -17.16 -8.69
C ASP A 252 -4.02 -15.89 -9.25
N PHE A 253 -3.47 -14.71 -8.95
CA PHE A 253 -3.91 -13.45 -9.54
C PHE A 253 -3.74 -13.45 -11.06
N LYS A 254 -2.59 -13.92 -11.57
CA LYS A 254 -2.38 -14.04 -13.02
C LYS A 254 -3.39 -14.96 -13.67
N GLN A 255 -3.70 -16.12 -13.06
CA GLN A 255 -4.70 -17.08 -13.56
C GLN A 255 -6.10 -16.48 -13.55
N ALA A 256 -6.45 -15.70 -12.53
CA ALA A 256 -7.72 -14.99 -12.43
C ALA A 256 -7.80 -13.74 -13.33
N GLY A 257 -6.72 -13.38 -14.03
CA GLY A 257 -6.62 -12.14 -14.83
C GLY A 257 -6.71 -10.88 -13.98
N ILE A 258 -6.16 -10.91 -12.75
CA ILE A 258 -6.09 -9.79 -11.81
C ILE A 258 -4.66 -9.27 -11.84
N SER A 259 -4.50 -7.96 -12.04
CA SER A 259 -3.19 -7.31 -12.05
C SER A 259 -2.81 -6.80 -10.67
N ILE A 260 -1.51 -6.90 -10.35
CA ILE A 260 -0.91 -6.16 -9.24
C ILE A 260 -0.46 -4.81 -9.81
N GLY A 261 -1.13 -3.74 -9.42
CA GLY A 261 -0.89 -2.38 -9.92
C GLY A 261 0.18 -1.65 -9.11
N LYS A 262 0.33 -2.02 -7.85
CA LYS A 262 1.27 -1.41 -6.92
C LYS A 262 1.78 -2.45 -5.93
N ILE A 263 3.02 -2.30 -5.50
CA ILE A 263 3.60 -3.06 -4.40
C ILE A 263 4.04 -2.08 -3.31
N GLN A 264 3.47 -2.27 -2.10
CA GLN A 264 4.02 -1.69 -0.88
C GLN A 264 5.12 -2.61 -0.38
N ILE A 265 6.34 -2.08 -0.35
CA ILE A 265 7.53 -2.78 0.18
C ILE A 265 7.58 -2.49 1.67
N SER A 266 7.13 -3.43 2.47
CA SER A 266 6.92 -3.32 3.92
C SER A 266 7.25 -4.63 4.61
N ALA A 267 7.55 -4.61 5.90
CA ALA A 267 7.87 -5.81 6.68
C ALA A 267 7.07 -5.85 7.98
N ALA A 268 6.48 -7.02 8.27
CA ALA A 268 5.83 -7.30 9.55
C ALA A 268 6.83 -7.81 10.61
N ILE A 269 6.39 -7.80 11.86
CA ILE A 269 7.07 -8.52 12.95
C ILE A 269 6.68 -10.00 12.87
N LYS A 270 7.68 -10.89 12.93
CA LYS A 270 7.51 -12.34 12.89
C LYS A 270 8.24 -12.98 14.07
N ASN A 271 7.58 -13.90 14.79
CA ASN A 271 8.20 -14.59 15.93
C ASN A 271 7.75 -16.03 16.04
N LYS A 272 8.70 -16.96 16.06
CA LYS A 272 8.45 -18.29 16.57
C LYS A 272 8.20 -18.23 18.07
N LEU A 273 7.17 -18.93 18.54
CA LEU A 273 6.81 -18.93 19.94
C LEU A 273 7.67 -19.96 20.70
N PRO A 274 8.40 -19.51 21.74
CA PRO A 274 9.18 -20.41 22.57
C PRO A 274 8.30 -21.45 23.28
N GLN A 275 8.84 -22.64 23.51
CA GLN A 275 8.16 -23.67 24.29
C GLN A 275 8.20 -23.33 25.80
N GLU A 276 9.30 -22.74 26.26
CA GLU A 276 9.53 -22.42 27.66
C GLU A 276 8.76 -21.15 28.08
N LYS A 277 7.99 -21.23 29.17
CA LYS A 277 7.18 -20.10 29.67
C LYS A 277 8.03 -18.86 30.02
N SER A 278 9.26 -19.05 30.52
CA SER A 278 10.19 -17.96 30.82
C SER A 278 10.62 -17.18 29.59
N GLU A 279 10.87 -17.86 28.48
CA GLU A 279 11.23 -17.24 27.21
C GLU A 279 10.02 -16.50 26.58
N ARG A 280 8.79 -17.02 26.79
CA ARG A 280 7.57 -16.34 26.38
C ARG A 280 7.37 -15.02 27.13
N ALA A 281 7.77 -14.93 28.39
CA ALA A 281 7.73 -13.69 29.16
C ALA A 281 8.67 -12.63 28.55
N ASN A 282 9.87 -13.01 28.12
CA ASN A 282 10.82 -12.13 27.45
C ASN A 282 10.29 -11.68 26.07
N LEU A 283 9.63 -12.59 25.36
CA LEU A 283 8.98 -12.25 24.07
C LEU A 283 7.84 -11.27 24.30
N ALA A 284 6.98 -11.50 25.32
CA ALA A 284 5.91 -10.58 25.68
C ALA A 284 6.44 -9.17 26.00
N GLU A 285 7.50 -9.06 26.80
CA GLU A 285 8.13 -7.77 27.12
C GLU A 285 8.65 -7.05 25.87
N SER A 286 9.19 -7.81 24.91
CA SER A 286 9.70 -7.26 23.66
C SER A 286 8.57 -6.80 22.75
N LEU A 287 7.49 -7.57 22.59
CA LEU A 287 6.31 -7.23 21.80
C LEU A 287 5.50 -6.10 22.42
N GLN A 288 5.44 -6.01 23.76
CA GLN A 288 4.73 -4.94 24.47
C GLN A 288 5.20 -3.54 24.05
N LYS A 289 6.46 -3.39 23.63
CA LYS A 289 7.01 -2.12 23.14
C LYS A 289 6.40 -1.65 21.83
N PHE A 290 5.76 -2.55 21.11
CA PHE A 290 5.04 -2.30 19.84
C PHE A 290 3.52 -2.22 20.02
N ALA A 291 3.01 -2.49 21.23
CA ALA A 291 1.59 -2.40 21.55
C ALA A 291 1.21 -0.94 21.91
N GLU A 292 1.32 -0.05 20.90
CA GLU A 292 1.00 1.36 21.05
C GLU A 292 -0.49 1.64 20.70
N SER A 293 -0.98 2.84 20.95
CA SER A 293 -2.42 3.14 20.90
C SER A 293 -2.90 3.78 19.59
N THR A 294 -1.99 4.18 18.70
CA THR A 294 -2.33 4.94 17.49
C THR A 294 -2.97 4.04 16.43
N TYR A 295 -2.30 2.94 16.09
CA TYR A 295 -2.70 2.03 15.00
C TYR A 295 -3.24 0.71 15.53
N LEU A 296 -3.92 -0.06 14.66
CA LEU A 296 -4.20 -1.47 14.90
C LEU A 296 -2.95 -2.30 14.58
N HIS A 297 -2.61 -3.20 15.49
CA HIS A 297 -1.53 -4.16 15.29
C HIS A 297 -2.08 -5.57 15.34
N GLN A 298 -2.78 -5.94 14.26
CA GLN A 298 -3.40 -7.26 14.16
C GLN A 298 -2.34 -8.36 14.28
N VAL A 299 -2.70 -9.44 14.95
CA VAL A 299 -1.82 -10.60 15.09
C VAL A 299 -2.50 -11.82 14.49
N VAL A 300 -1.74 -12.58 13.70
CA VAL A 300 -2.18 -13.89 13.21
C VAL A 300 -1.24 -14.94 13.79
N ALA A 301 -1.84 -15.88 14.50
CA ALA A 301 -1.17 -17.02 15.12
C ALA A 301 -1.29 -18.27 14.23
N ALA A 302 -0.17 -18.94 13.96
CA ALA A 302 -0.14 -20.19 13.19
C ALA A 302 0.08 -21.38 14.12
N TYR A 303 -0.73 -22.43 13.96
CA TYR A 303 -0.68 -23.66 14.73
C TYR A 303 -0.05 -24.82 13.95
N ALA A 304 0.36 -25.87 14.67
CA ALA A 304 1.03 -27.04 14.09
C ALA A 304 0.17 -27.80 13.06
N ASP A 305 -1.13 -27.73 13.18
CA ASP A 305 -2.09 -28.37 12.26
C ASP A 305 -2.41 -27.53 11.01
N GLY A 306 -1.75 -26.36 10.88
CA GLY A 306 -1.97 -25.42 9.78
C GLY A 306 -3.12 -24.45 9.99
N THR A 307 -3.82 -24.51 11.13
CA THR A 307 -4.87 -23.53 11.43
C THR A 307 -4.28 -22.17 11.78
N LEU A 308 -5.03 -21.11 11.48
CA LEU A 308 -4.70 -19.72 11.80
C LEU A 308 -5.75 -19.15 12.74
N GLN A 309 -5.31 -18.37 13.71
CA GLN A 309 -6.17 -17.58 14.60
C GLN A 309 -5.77 -16.12 14.52
N SER A 310 -6.73 -15.25 14.31
CA SER A 310 -6.51 -13.80 14.25
C SER A 310 -6.93 -13.13 15.56
N TYR A 311 -6.14 -12.13 15.97
CA TYR A 311 -6.46 -11.18 17.04
C TYR A 311 -6.57 -9.80 16.42
N ILE A 312 -7.54 -9.01 16.89
CA ILE A 312 -7.81 -7.67 16.35
C ILE A 312 -6.65 -6.71 16.63
N ASP A 313 -5.98 -6.89 17.78
CA ASP A 313 -4.88 -6.01 18.16
C ASP A 313 -3.85 -6.76 19.03
N LEU A 314 -2.61 -6.32 19.02
CA LEU A 314 -1.51 -6.94 19.77
C LEU A 314 -1.74 -7.03 21.28
N PRO A 315 -2.33 -6.02 21.97
CA PRO A 315 -2.67 -6.16 23.40
C PRO A 315 -3.55 -7.38 23.69
N GLU A 316 -4.55 -7.67 22.86
CA GLU A 316 -5.42 -8.85 22.98
C GLU A 316 -4.62 -10.15 22.82
N ALA A 317 -3.77 -10.22 21.79
CA ALA A 317 -2.91 -11.39 21.58
C ALA A 317 -1.95 -11.66 22.76
N LEU A 318 -1.40 -10.60 23.36
CA LEU A 318 -0.46 -10.72 24.48
C LEU A 318 -1.10 -11.35 25.73
N GLU A 319 -2.40 -11.21 25.93
CA GLU A 319 -3.12 -11.87 27.04
C GLU A 319 -3.08 -13.41 26.88
N ASP A 320 -3.15 -13.90 25.63
CA ASP A 320 -3.14 -15.34 25.32
C ASP A 320 -1.72 -15.93 25.17
N LEU A 321 -0.68 -15.12 25.07
CA LEU A 321 0.69 -15.56 24.75
C LEU A 321 1.23 -16.64 25.70
N LYS A 322 0.83 -16.61 26.97
CA LYS A 322 1.32 -17.57 27.97
C LYS A 322 0.77 -18.97 27.79
N GLU A 323 -0.47 -19.08 27.31
CA GLU A 323 -1.21 -20.33 27.26
C GLU A 323 -1.40 -20.89 25.84
N THR A 324 -1.24 -20.05 24.80
CA THR A 324 -1.40 -20.47 23.40
C THR A 324 -0.46 -21.60 23.02
N THR A 325 -0.93 -22.51 22.16
CA THR A 325 -0.15 -23.60 21.57
C THR A 325 0.32 -23.26 20.14
N ALA A 326 0.11 -22.04 19.69
CA ALA A 326 0.60 -21.57 18.41
C ALA A 326 2.14 -21.68 18.30
N GLN A 327 2.63 -21.91 17.11
CA GLN A 327 4.06 -22.05 16.83
C GLN A 327 4.73 -20.75 16.41
N GLU A 328 3.99 -19.89 15.72
CA GLU A 328 4.49 -18.60 15.21
C GLU A 328 3.38 -17.53 15.29
N TRP A 329 3.78 -16.31 15.57
CA TRP A 329 2.94 -15.12 15.44
C TRP A 329 3.53 -14.17 14.40
N ARG A 330 2.66 -13.56 13.60
CA ARG A 330 2.97 -12.41 12.75
C ARG A 330 2.10 -11.25 13.16
N THR A 331 2.75 -10.09 13.35
CA THR A 331 2.09 -8.88 13.84
C THR A 331 2.19 -7.79 12.79
N HIS A 332 1.06 -7.19 12.45
CA HIS A 332 0.96 -6.05 11.56
C HIS A 332 1.58 -4.81 12.22
N PHE A 333 2.82 -4.53 11.87
CA PHE A 333 3.56 -3.35 12.27
C PHE A 333 4.65 -3.12 11.24
N HIS A 334 4.58 -2.00 10.50
CA HIS A 334 5.53 -1.70 9.42
C HIS A 334 6.89 -1.31 9.99
N ILE A 335 7.74 -2.29 10.29
CA ILE A 335 9.10 -2.08 10.78
C ILE A 335 10.04 -1.73 9.61
N PRO A 336 11.14 -0.96 9.85
CA PRO A 336 12.12 -0.66 8.81
C PRO A 336 12.65 -1.92 8.11
N ILE A 337 12.60 -1.95 6.77
CA ILE A 337 12.77 -3.16 5.98
C ILE A 337 14.21 -3.69 5.89
N PHE A 338 15.22 -2.88 6.23
CA PHE A 338 16.63 -3.22 6.07
C PHE A 338 17.21 -4.14 7.14
N ASN A 339 16.46 -4.43 8.21
CA ASN A 339 16.89 -5.34 9.27
C ASN A 339 16.07 -6.64 9.26
N GLN A 340 16.75 -7.77 9.32
CA GLN A 340 16.11 -9.08 9.47
C GLN A 340 15.65 -9.35 10.90
N THR A 341 16.31 -8.72 11.89
CA THR A 341 16.01 -8.90 13.32
C THR A 341 15.99 -7.59 14.08
N TYR A 342 15.18 -7.54 15.13
CA TYR A 342 15.02 -6.43 16.07
C TYR A 342 15.14 -6.95 17.51
N GLY A 343 16.35 -7.11 17.99
CA GLY A 343 16.63 -7.85 19.23
C GLY A 343 16.27 -9.33 19.07
N ILE A 344 15.31 -9.83 19.86
CA ILE A 344 14.80 -11.20 19.74
C ILE A 344 13.66 -11.34 18.72
N LEU A 345 13.13 -10.23 18.24
CA LEU A 345 12.07 -10.21 17.23
C LEU A 345 12.67 -10.36 15.83
N GLN A 346 11.94 -11.01 14.94
CA GLN A 346 12.29 -11.18 13.53
C GLN A 346 11.36 -10.36 12.65
N SER A 347 11.79 -10.09 11.41
CA SER A 347 10.95 -9.45 10.40
C SER A 347 10.56 -10.42 9.29
N THR A 348 9.53 -10.06 8.51
CA THR A 348 9.16 -10.78 7.29
C THR A 348 9.95 -10.29 6.06
N GLN A 349 11.18 -9.83 6.24
CA GLN A 349 12.06 -9.35 5.17
C GLN A 349 12.30 -10.39 4.06
N ASP A 350 12.26 -11.69 4.42
CA ASP A 350 12.36 -12.81 3.49
C ASP A 350 11.21 -12.84 2.45
N ASP A 351 10.01 -12.42 2.83
CA ASP A 351 8.89 -12.30 1.91
C ASP A 351 9.10 -11.14 0.91
N ILE A 352 9.68 -10.01 1.35
CA ILE A 352 10.06 -8.91 0.45
C ILE A 352 11.04 -9.40 -0.62
N LEU A 353 12.09 -10.13 -0.23
CA LEU A 353 13.07 -10.69 -1.17
C LEU A 353 12.39 -11.61 -2.19
N THR A 354 11.43 -12.42 -1.75
CA THR A 354 10.66 -13.29 -2.64
C THR A 354 9.85 -12.46 -3.64
N VAL A 355 9.15 -11.40 -3.18
CA VAL A 355 8.36 -10.52 -4.04
C VAL A 355 9.22 -9.78 -5.05
N LEU A 356 10.36 -9.19 -4.63
CA LEU A 356 11.29 -8.51 -5.54
C LEU A 356 11.80 -9.47 -6.64
N ASN A 357 12.08 -10.74 -6.31
CA ASN A 357 12.44 -11.74 -7.30
C ASN A 357 11.31 -12.07 -8.28
N LEU A 358 10.05 -12.06 -7.83
CA LEU A 358 8.89 -12.32 -8.69
C LEU A 358 8.67 -11.23 -9.74
N LEU A 359 9.14 -9.99 -9.52
CA LEU A 359 9.02 -8.88 -10.48
C LEU A 359 9.66 -9.17 -11.84
N LYS A 360 10.61 -10.09 -11.91
CA LYS A 360 11.20 -10.56 -13.18
C LYS A 360 10.19 -11.26 -14.08
N SER A 361 9.20 -11.94 -13.51
CA SER A 361 8.18 -12.71 -14.22
C SER A 361 6.79 -12.08 -14.17
N TYR A 362 6.59 -11.18 -13.22
CA TYR A 362 5.33 -10.47 -12.95
C TYR A 362 5.64 -8.97 -12.74
N PRO A 363 5.90 -8.23 -13.83
CA PRO A 363 6.33 -6.83 -13.71
C PRO A 363 5.24 -5.97 -13.08
N CYS A 364 5.65 -5.07 -12.17
CA CYS A 364 4.85 -4.01 -11.59
C CYS A 364 5.58 -2.68 -11.75
N GLU A 365 4.88 -1.65 -12.23
CA GLU A 365 5.50 -0.34 -12.51
C GLU A 365 5.61 0.54 -11.26
N HIS A 366 4.86 0.24 -10.18
CA HIS A 366 4.74 1.09 -8.99
C HIS A 366 5.24 0.35 -7.74
N LEU A 367 6.41 0.76 -7.25
CA LEU A 367 7.04 0.22 -6.05
C LEU A 367 7.16 1.34 -5.02
N GLU A 368 6.61 1.11 -3.84
CA GLU A 368 6.60 2.11 -2.76
C GLU A 368 7.03 1.48 -1.44
N ILE A 369 8.06 2.02 -0.81
CA ILE A 369 8.49 1.63 0.54
C ILE A 369 7.51 2.28 1.52
N GLU A 370 6.94 1.49 2.43
CA GLU A 370 5.96 1.99 3.38
C GLU A 370 6.30 1.62 4.83
N THR A 371 6.72 2.62 5.61
CA THR A 371 7.10 2.47 7.02
C THR A 371 6.49 3.61 7.85
N TYR A 372 5.15 3.76 7.78
CA TYR A 372 4.41 4.84 8.45
C TYR A 372 4.51 4.82 9.98
N THR A 373 4.86 3.69 10.58
CA THR A 373 4.99 3.50 12.02
C THR A 373 6.27 4.09 12.61
N PHE A 374 7.11 4.77 11.82
CA PHE A 374 8.42 5.27 12.27
C PHE A 374 8.34 6.11 13.56
N GLN A 375 7.31 6.94 13.71
CA GLN A 375 7.14 7.78 14.91
C GLN A 375 6.80 6.98 16.17
N VAL A 376 6.14 5.84 16.04
CA VAL A 376 5.71 4.97 17.14
C VAL A 376 6.66 3.78 17.38
N LEU A 377 7.77 3.71 16.64
CA LEU A 377 8.84 2.74 16.90
C LEU A 377 9.38 2.90 18.35
N PRO A 378 9.79 1.81 18.99
CA PRO A 378 10.57 1.87 20.23
C PRO A 378 11.80 2.77 20.09
N GLU A 379 12.07 3.62 21.08
CA GLU A 379 13.13 4.64 21.03
C GLU A 379 14.52 4.08 20.69
N ASN A 380 14.84 2.89 21.18
CA ASN A 380 16.11 2.21 20.89
C ASN A 380 16.26 1.75 19.44
N LEU A 381 15.20 1.80 18.65
CA LEU A 381 15.19 1.42 17.22
C LEU A 381 15.13 2.64 16.30
N LYS A 382 14.84 3.82 16.83
CA LYS A 382 14.78 5.06 16.06
C LYS A 382 16.18 5.55 15.67
N THR A 383 16.27 6.05 14.44
CA THR A 383 17.37 6.86 13.92
C THR A 383 16.80 8.20 13.46
N ASP A 384 17.59 9.07 12.82
CA ASP A 384 16.96 10.20 12.14
C ASP A 384 16.17 9.71 10.92
N LEU A 385 15.05 10.37 10.64
CA LEU A 385 14.08 9.93 9.65
C LEU A 385 14.69 9.85 8.24
N LEU A 386 15.49 10.84 7.82
CA LEU A 386 16.13 10.85 6.50
C LEU A 386 17.11 9.68 6.33
N THR A 387 17.87 9.37 7.36
CA THR A 387 18.78 8.23 7.36
C THR A 387 18.01 6.90 7.33
N SER A 388 16.88 6.81 8.04
CA SER A 388 16.05 5.60 7.97
C SER A 388 15.51 5.38 6.56
N ILE A 389 14.88 6.38 5.96
CA ILE A 389 14.35 6.30 4.59
C ILE A 389 15.47 5.99 3.59
N GLN A 390 16.65 6.65 3.70
CA GLN A 390 17.78 6.35 2.84
C GLN A 390 18.20 4.88 2.93
N ARG A 391 18.32 4.34 4.15
CA ARG A 391 18.72 2.93 4.35
C ARG A 391 17.73 1.96 3.74
N GLU A 392 16.44 2.28 3.76
CA GLU A 392 15.41 1.46 3.11
C GLU A 392 15.57 1.47 1.58
N TYR A 393 15.79 2.64 0.98
CA TYR A 393 16.12 2.73 -0.44
C TYR A 393 17.40 1.98 -0.80
N ASP A 394 18.47 2.21 -0.05
CA ASP A 394 19.78 1.57 -0.30
C ASP A 394 19.62 0.04 -0.24
N TRP A 395 18.83 -0.47 0.72
CA TRP A 395 18.57 -1.89 0.84
C TRP A 395 17.79 -2.43 -0.37
N VAL A 396 16.71 -1.79 -0.81
CA VAL A 396 15.93 -2.21 -1.98
C VAL A 396 16.78 -2.16 -3.26
N ILE A 397 17.54 -1.08 -3.47
CA ILE A 397 18.43 -0.91 -4.64
C ILE A 397 19.50 -2.00 -4.66
N GLN A 398 20.07 -2.35 -3.50
CA GLN A 398 21.05 -3.43 -3.40
C GLN A 398 20.46 -4.78 -3.81
N GLN A 399 19.23 -5.08 -3.41
CA GLN A 399 18.56 -6.31 -3.82
C GLN A 399 18.32 -6.35 -5.33
N ASP A 400 17.97 -5.21 -5.93
CA ASP A 400 17.83 -5.08 -7.39
C ASP A 400 19.15 -5.37 -8.10
N VAL A 401 20.26 -4.75 -7.65
CA VAL A 401 21.60 -4.95 -8.24
C VAL A 401 22.11 -6.38 -8.05
N GLU A 402 21.93 -7.00 -6.90
CA GLU A 402 22.34 -8.39 -6.64
C GLU A 402 21.53 -9.40 -7.47
N ASN A 403 20.25 -9.10 -7.67
CA ASN A 403 19.37 -9.91 -8.50
C ASN A 403 19.58 -9.68 -10.00
N PHE A 404 20.15 -8.53 -10.42
CA PHE A 404 20.33 -8.11 -11.82
C PHE A 404 21.79 -8.02 -12.27
N ASN A 405 22.77 -8.38 -11.44
CA ASN A 405 24.23 -8.25 -11.71
C ASN A 405 24.77 -9.07 -12.90
N LEU A 406 23.91 -9.50 -13.83
CA LEU A 406 24.37 -10.12 -15.09
C LEU A 406 24.55 -9.13 -16.26
N TYR A 407 24.18 -7.84 -16.11
CA TYR A 407 24.26 -6.89 -17.23
C TYR A 407 24.63 -5.45 -16.81
N SER A 408 25.74 -5.25 -16.11
CA SER A 408 26.30 -3.91 -15.95
C SER A 408 27.14 -3.53 -17.16
N SER A 409 26.61 -2.81 -18.11
CA SER A 409 27.39 -1.86 -18.92
C SER A 409 26.60 -1.13 -20.01
N GLN A 410 25.51 -0.48 -19.71
CA GLN A 410 25.01 0.61 -20.58
C GLN A 410 23.88 1.35 -19.88
N PHE A 411 24.19 2.46 -19.18
CA PHE A 411 23.21 3.46 -18.80
C PHE A 411 22.53 4.00 -20.07
N LYS A 412 21.31 3.55 -20.36
CA LYS A 412 20.46 4.18 -21.37
C LYS A 412 19.82 5.41 -20.73
N LYS A 413 19.77 6.51 -21.50
CA LYS A 413 19.13 7.77 -21.11
C LYS A 413 17.72 7.53 -20.54
N PRO A 414 17.31 8.24 -19.47
CA PRO A 414 15.99 8.12 -18.90
C PRO A 414 14.91 8.41 -19.93
N LEU A 415 13.88 7.56 -19.97
CA LEU A 415 12.68 7.71 -20.81
C LEU A 415 11.76 8.86 -20.37
N LEU A 416 12.00 9.43 -19.18
CA LEU A 416 11.22 10.54 -18.64
C LEU A 416 11.59 11.85 -19.37
N LYS A 417 10.70 12.29 -20.25
CA LYS A 417 10.65 13.69 -20.67
C LYS A 417 9.74 14.42 -19.67
N ILE A 418 10.34 15.06 -18.68
CA ILE A 418 9.64 16.06 -17.88
C ILE A 418 9.76 17.37 -18.66
N PRO A 419 8.64 18.05 -19.00
CA PRO A 419 8.64 19.24 -19.84
C PRO A 419 9.36 20.40 -19.19
#